data_6e2550e54a83a8202b370e8dc815c46d
#
_entry.id   6e2550e54a83a8202b370e8dc815c46d
#
_cell.length_a   1.000
_cell.length_b   1.000
_cell.length_c   1.000
_cell.angle_alpha   90.00
_cell.angle_beta   90.00
_cell.angle_gamma   90.00
#
_symmetry.space_group_name_H-M   'P 1'
#
loop_
_entity.id
_entity.type
_entity.pdbx_description
1 polymer ?
#
loop_
_entity_poly.entity_id
_entity_poly.type
_entity_poly.pdbx_seq_one_letter_code
_entity_poly.pdbx_strand_id
1 'polypeptide(L)'
;YTCDEFILSTDGVSNFGNPELTHGKSPVYALNSSPVAEHAYLRYLAQATSGAYLNLAKLTKAEAQAKLSSVPYSFLGVKQDGKAVSETYPRTAVPIDGSFSLAGMLAGKGASITLEFGSGGKVLHTEKITLDRKAHSSDSGLARRIWAQKKIAELELRPNKYEDEI
;
A
#
# COMPACT_ATOMS: atom_id res chain seq x y z
N TYR A 1 -22.06 -14.00 -1.33
CA TYR A 1 -21.03 -15.01 -1.04
C TYR A 1 -20.01 -14.40 -0.09
N THR A 2 -19.74 -15.06 1.04
CA THR A 2 -18.64 -14.75 1.94
C THR A 2 -17.48 -15.68 1.55
N CYS A 3 -16.41 -15.11 1.01
CA CYS A 3 -15.16 -15.81 0.74
C CYS A 3 -14.07 -15.22 1.62
N ASP A 4 -13.17 -16.07 2.08
CA ASP A 4 -12.03 -15.63 2.89
C ASP A 4 -10.99 -14.90 2.02
N GLU A 5 -10.83 -15.30 0.78
CA GLU A 5 -9.85 -14.79 -0.19
C GLU A 5 -10.40 -14.88 -1.62
N PHE A 6 -9.89 -14.01 -2.51
CA PHE A 6 -10.19 -14.04 -3.94
C PHE A 6 -8.91 -14.18 -4.75
N ILE A 7 -8.96 -15.05 -5.77
CA ILE A 7 -7.92 -15.11 -6.80
C ILE A 7 -8.49 -14.50 -8.08
N LEU A 8 -7.86 -13.44 -8.57
CA LEU A 8 -8.24 -12.72 -9.78
C LEU A 8 -7.16 -12.89 -10.84
N SER A 9 -7.49 -13.53 -11.97
CA SER A 9 -6.59 -13.62 -13.13
C SER A 9 -7.08 -12.69 -14.23
N THR A 10 -6.33 -11.62 -14.51
CA THR A 10 -6.69 -10.59 -15.49
C THR A 10 -5.45 -9.78 -15.89
N ASP A 11 -5.53 -9.07 -17.03
CA ASP A 11 -4.56 -8.05 -17.43
C ASP A 11 -4.86 -6.67 -16.81
N GLY A 12 -6.00 -6.52 -16.13
CA GLY A 12 -6.41 -5.28 -15.48
C GLY A 12 -6.94 -4.21 -16.44
N VAL A 13 -6.96 -4.48 -17.74
CA VAL A 13 -7.47 -3.52 -18.76
C VAL A 13 -8.98 -3.55 -18.73
N SER A 14 -9.60 -2.42 -18.34
CA SER A 14 -11.05 -2.25 -18.38
C SER A 14 -11.45 -1.53 -19.66
N ASN A 15 -12.01 -2.28 -20.61
CA ASN A 15 -12.54 -1.71 -21.86
C ASN A 15 -14.00 -1.24 -21.72
N PHE A 16 -14.72 -1.75 -20.72
CA PHE A 16 -16.12 -1.44 -20.48
C PHE A 16 -16.41 -1.47 -18.96
N GLY A 17 -17.10 -0.47 -18.47
CA GLY A 17 -17.59 -0.42 -17.10
C GLY A 17 -16.97 0.68 -16.24
N ASN A 18 -17.33 0.67 -14.96
CA ASN A 18 -16.80 1.63 -14.01
C ASN A 18 -15.35 1.24 -13.64
N PRO A 19 -14.36 2.12 -13.85
CA PRO A 19 -12.98 1.88 -13.45
C PRO A 19 -12.82 1.82 -11.91
N GLU A 20 -13.77 2.35 -11.16
CA GLU A 20 -13.79 2.22 -9.71
C GLU A 20 -14.38 0.87 -9.30
N LEU A 21 -13.54 -0.12 -9.07
CA LEU A 21 -13.97 -1.34 -8.41
C LEU A 21 -14.22 -1.05 -6.91
N THR A 22 -15.46 -1.22 -6.50
CA THR A 22 -15.77 -1.36 -5.08
C THR A 22 -15.28 -2.74 -4.64
N HIS A 23 -14.09 -2.77 -4.04
CA HIS A 23 -13.55 -4.00 -3.47
C HIS A 23 -14.12 -4.25 -2.07
N GLY A 24 -14.39 -5.51 -1.77
CA GLY A 24 -14.74 -5.97 -0.43
C GLY A 24 -13.54 -5.92 0.53
N LYS A 25 -13.73 -6.45 1.73
CA LYS A 25 -12.67 -6.52 2.76
C LYS A 25 -11.78 -7.76 2.61
N SER A 26 -12.18 -8.74 1.80
CA SER A 26 -11.42 -9.97 1.62
C SER A 26 -10.20 -9.74 0.72
N PRO A 27 -9.04 -10.32 1.05
CA PRO A 27 -7.82 -10.20 0.26
C PRO A 27 -8.01 -10.66 -1.18
N VAL A 28 -7.50 -9.89 -2.12
CA VAL A 28 -7.48 -10.21 -3.55
C VAL A 28 -6.06 -10.51 -3.99
N TYR A 29 -5.81 -11.73 -4.44
CA TYR A 29 -4.57 -12.13 -5.08
C TYR A 29 -4.72 -11.94 -6.60
N ALA A 30 -4.13 -10.87 -7.11
CA ALA A 30 -4.18 -10.57 -8.54
C ALA A 30 -3.02 -11.24 -9.28
N LEU A 31 -3.35 -12.06 -10.27
CA LEU A 31 -2.40 -12.83 -11.08
C LEU A 31 -2.41 -12.31 -12.51
N ASN A 32 -1.25 -12.10 -13.07
CA ASN A 32 -1.12 -11.70 -14.47
C ASN A 32 0.12 -12.32 -15.12
N SER A 33 -0.02 -12.82 -16.35
CA SER A 33 1.07 -13.36 -17.16
C SER A 33 1.33 -12.56 -18.44
N SER A 34 0.50 -11.55 -18.73
CA SER A 34 0.67 -10.71 -19.92
C SER A 34 1.78 -9.67 -19.70
N PRO A 35 2.65 -9.44 -20.68
CA PRO A 35 3.59 -8.32 -20.62
C PRO A 35 2.90 -6.95 -20.77
N VAL A 36 1.71 -6.93 -21.37
CA VAL A 36 0.89 -5.74 -21.58
C VAL A 36 -0.29 -5.81 -20.62
N ALA A 37 -0.12 -5.26 -19.43
CA ALA A 37 -1.13 -5.27 -18.39
C ALA A 37 -1.10 -3.95 -17.60
N GLU A 38 -2.23 -3.59 -17.01
CA GLU A 38 -2.33 -2.47 -16.07
C GLU A 38 -1.75 -2.86 -14.70
N HIS A 39 -0.42 -3.04 -14.69
CA HIS A 39 0.32 -3.51 -13.50
C HIS A 39 0.12 -2.62 -12.27
N ALA A 40 -0.01 -1.31 -12.48
CA ALA A 40 -0.25 -0.35 -11.40
C ALA A 40 -1.61 -0.61 -10.75
N TYR A 41 -2.66 -0.75 -11.54
CA TYR A 41 -4.01 -1.03 -11.09
C TYR A 41 -4.10 -2.37 -10.34
N LEU A 42 -3.53 -3.44 -10.90
CA LEU A 42 -3.54 -4.76 -10.25
C LEU A 42 -2.79 -4.76 -8.90
N ARG A 43 -1.69 -4.03 -8.82
CA ARG A 43 -0.95 -3.84 -7.57
C ARG A 43 -1.78 -3.05 -6.56
N TYR A 44 -2.41 -1.97 -7.01
CA TYR A 44 -3.29 -1.17 -6.16
C TYR A 44 -4.44 -2.00 -5.58
N LEU A 45 -5.15 -2.76 -6.43
CA LEU A 45 -6.26 -3.61 -6.02
C LEU A 45 -5.82 -4.63 -4.94
N ALA A 46 -4.70 -5.31 -5.19
CA ALA A 46 -4.15 -6.27 -4.24
C ALA A 46 -3.77 -5.59 -2.91
N GLN A 47 -3.10 -4.45 -2.95
CA GLN A 47 -2.70 -3.71 -1.74
C GLN A 47 -3.93 -3.17 -0.97
N ALA A 48 -4.91 -2.60 -1.66
CA ALA A 48 -6.12 -2.06 -1.05
C ALA A 48 -6.95 -3.11 -0.31
N THR A 49 -6.81 -4.38 -0.69
CA THR A 49 -7.50 -5.53 -0.10
C THR A 49 -6.60 -6.37 0.83
N SER A 50 -5.37 -5.93 1.10
CA SER A 50 -4.37 -6.69 1.89
C SER A 50 -4.00 -8.05 1.28
N GLY A 51 -4.18 -8.20 -0.04
CA GLY A 51 -3.73 -9.35 -0.82
C GLY A 51 -2.35 -9.12 -1.44
N ALA A 52 -2.07 -9.80 -2.56
CA ALA A 52 -0.80 -9.70 -3.27
C ALA A 52 -0.99 -9.66 -4.79
N TYR A 53 -0.14 -8.88 -5.48
CA TYR A 53 -0.04 -8.90 -6.93
C TYR A 53 1.12 -9.77 -7.38
N LEU A 54 0.86 -10.75 -8.25
CA LEU A 54 1.84 -11.68 -8.79
C LEU A 54 1.97 -11.51 -10.31
N ASN A 55 3.10 -10.97 -10.75
CA ASN A 55 3.44 -10.93 -12.16
C ASN A 55 4.12 -12.24 -12.54
N LEU A 56 3.34 -13.18 -13.09
CA LEU A 56 3.79 -14.52 -13.47
C LEU A 56 4.80 -14.52 -14.64
N ALA A 57 4.89 -13.42 -15.41
CA ALA A 57 5.94 -13.27 -16.42
C ALA A 57 7.34 -13.02 -15.82
N LYS A 58 7.40 -12.62 -14.53
CA LYS A 58 8.65 -12.32 -13.80
C LYS A 58 8.96 -13.30 -12.68
N LEU A 59 8.06 -14.20 -12.35
CA LEU A 59 8.20 -15.16 -11.25
C LEU A 59 8.34 -16.57 -11.79
N THR A 60 9.20 -17.35 -11.16
CA THR A 60 9.19 -18.79 -11.36
C THR A 60 7.94 -19.41 -10.74
N LYS A 61 7.61 -20.63 -11.16
CA LYS A 61 6.48 -21.39 -10.60
C LYS A 61 6.62 -21.56 -9.07
N ALA A 62 7.82 -21.85 -8.59
CA ALA A 62 8.09 -22.04 -7.17
C ALA A 62 7.87 -20.74 -6.36
N GLU A 63 8.36 -19.60 -6.87
CA GLU A 63 8.16 -18.29 -6.23
C GLU A 63 6.68 -17.88 -6.22
N ALA A 64 5.97 -18.09 -7.33
CA ALA A 64 4.55 -17.82 -7.41
C ALA A 64 3.75 -18.67 -6.41
N GLN A 65 4.06 -19.97 -6.32
CA GLN A 65 3.41 -20.87 -5.37
C GLN A 65 3.72 -20.47 -3.91
N ALA A 66 4.96 -20.15 -3.58
CA ALA A 66 5.33 -19.69 -2.25
C ALA A 66 4.57 -18.41 -1.85
N LYS A 67 4.45 -17.44 -2.77
CA LYS A 67 3.70 -16.20 -2.54
C LYS A 67 2.19 -16.41 -2.39
N LEU A 68 1.60 -17.37 -3.10
CA LEU A 68 0.18 -17.74 -2.95
C LEU A 68 -0.09 -18.52 -1.66
N SER A 69 0.90 -19.27 -1.18
CA SER A 69 0.75 -20.08 0.04
C SER A 69 1.04 -19.29 1.33
N SER A 70 1.48 -18.03 1.21
CA SER A 70 1.81 -17.18 2.35
C SER A 70 1.00 -15.89 2.33
N VAL A 71 0.33 -15.58 3.44
CA VAL A 71 -0.29 -14.27 3.60
C VAL A 71 0.80 -13.26 3.94
N PRO A 72 1.02 -12.22 3.13
CA PRO A 72 2.12 -11.30 3.37
C PRO A 72 1.93 -10.55 4.68
N TYR A 73 3.03 -10.44 5.46
CA TYR A 73 3.08 -9.53 6.59
C TYR A 73 3.20 -8.11 6.05
N SER A 74 2.28 -7.24 6.45
CA SER A 74 2.10 -5.93 5.83
C SER A 74 2.00 -4.83 6.88
N PHE A 75 2.43 -3.63 6.51
CA PHE A 75 1.95 -2.42 7.15
C PHE A 75 0.47 -2.24 6.79
N LEU A 76 -0.38 -1.98 7.78
CA LEU A 76 -1.83 -1.88 7.58
C LEU A 76 -2.33 -0.44 7.69
N GLY A 77 -1.64 0.41 8.44
CA GLY A 77 -2.05 1.80 8.60
C GLY A 77 -1.42 2.52 9.79
N VAL A 78 -1.83 3.77 9.95
CA VAL A 78 -1.45 4.64 11.07
C VAL A 78 -2.69 4.99 11.87
N LYS A 79 -2.62 4.79 13.18
CA LYS A 79 -3.56 5.38 14.13
C LYS A 79 -2.91 6.55 14.85
N GLN A 80 -3.66 7.60 15.06
CA GLN A 80 -3.21 8.78 15.80
C GLN A 80 -4.36 9.42 16.58
N ASP A 81 -4.02 10.03 17.68
CA ASP A 81 -4.95 10.87 18.43
C ASP A 81 -4.91 12.29 17.84
N GLY A 82 -6.02 12.70 17.21
CA GLY A 82 -6.12 14.01 16.57
C GLY A 82 -5.61 14.03 15.12
N LYS A 83 -5.24 15.25 14.65
CA LYS A 83 -4.78 15.50 13.28
C LYS A 83 -3.34 16.05 13.23
N ALA A 84 -2.50 15.64 14.16
CA ALA A 84 -1.14 16.13 14.26
C ALA A 84 -0.23 15.64 13.12
N VAL A 85 -0.58 14.50 12.51
CA VAL A 85 0.10 13.98 11.31
C VAL A 85 -0.93 13.86 10.18
N SER A 86 -0.56 14.33 9.01
CA SER A 86 -1.39 14.30 7.81
C SER A 86 -0.60 13.85 6.59
N GLU A 87 -1.30 13.57 5.51
CA GLU A 87 -0.70 13.14 4.24
C GLU A 87 0.37 12.06 4.41
N THR A 88 0.03 11.01 5.17
CA THR A 88 0.92 9.86 5.37
C THR A 88 0.90 8.95 4.15
N TYR A 89 2.07 8.52 3.70
CA TYR A 89 2.26 7.60 2.58
C TYR A 89 3.21 6.47 2.96
N PRO A 90 2.86 5.20 2.68
CA PRO A 90 1.66 4.74 1.95
C PRO A 90 0.37 4.89 2.75
N ARG A 91 -0.75 5.14 2.05
CA ARG A 91 -2.10 5.19 2.63
C ARG A 91 -2.78 3.83 2.67
N THR A 92 -2.36 2.93 1.79
CA THR A 92 -2.87 1.55 1.69
C THR A 92 -1.93 0.58 2.38
N ALA A 93 -2.44 -0.63 2.65
CA ALA A 93 -1.60 -1.71 3.14
C ALA A 93 -0.46 -2.03 2.16
N VAL A 94 0.74 -2.21 2.69
CA VAL A 94 1.94 -2.51 1.87
C VAL A 94 2.68 -3.69 2.49
N PRO A 95 2.93 -4.76 1.72
CA PRO A 95 3.77 -5.87 2.17
C PRO A 95 5.16 -5.39 2.59
N ILE A 96 5.65 -5.94 3.70
CA ILE A 96 6.98 -5.64 4.22
C ILE A 96 7.93 -6.75 3.79
N ASP A 97 8.95 -6.34 3.04
CA ASP A 97 10.05 -7.20 2.63
C ASP A 97 11.36 -6.50 3.03
N GLY A 98 11.85 -6.86 4.20
CA GLY A 98 13.04 -6.26 4.81
C GLY A 98 12.81 -4.89 5.43
N SER A 99 12.90 -3.80 4.68
CA SER A 99 12.76 -2.45 5.20
C SER A 99 11.41 -1.81 4.88
N PHE A 100 10.88 -1.04 5.83
CA PHE A 100 9.67 -0.25 5.66
C PHE A 100 9.97 1.23 5.91
N SER A 101 9.34 2.11 5.16
CA SER A 101 9.41 3.55 5.38
C SER A 101 8.05 4.20 5.22
N LEU A 102 7.72 5.08 6.17
CA LEU A 102 6.54 5.91 6.17
C LEU A 102 6.95 7.38 6.08
N ALA A 103 6.25 8.17 5.31
CA ALA A 103 6.44 9.61 5.27
C ALA A 103 5.10 10.33 5.47
N GLY A 104 5.13 11.52 6.06
CA GLY A 104 3.93 12.31 6.31
C GLY A 104 4.26 13.73 6.71
N MET A 105 3.25 14.56 6.86
CA MET A 105 3.36 15.92 7.32
C MET A 105 3.06 16.02 8.81
N LEU A 106 3.98 16.59 9.59
CA LEU A 106 3.80 16.86 11.02
C LEU A 106 3.33 18.29 11.23
N ALA A 107 2.14 18.46 11.77
CA ALA A 107 1.64 19.76 12.23
C ALA A 107 2.08 20.00 13.70
N GLY A 108 2.74 21.13 13.95
CA GLY A 108 3.14 21.51 15.29
C GLY A 108 4.50 20.96 15.74
N LYS A 109 4.65 20.77 17.06
CA LYS A 109 5.95 20.48 17.69
C LYS A 109 6.23 18.99 17.84
N GLY A 110 5.20 18.16 17.87
CA GLY A 110 5.30 16.71 18.03
C GLY A 110 3.97 16.01 17.91
N ALA A 111 4.02 14.68 17.80
CA ALA A 111 2.86 13.80 17.74
C ALA A 111 3.20 12.41 18.27
N SER A 112 2.19 11.68 18.74
CA SER A 112 2.28 10.25 18.97
C SER A 112 1.42 9.54 17.92
N ILE A 113 2.03 8.58 17.22
CA ILE A 113 1.36 7.73 16.23
C ILE A 113 1.55 6.28 16.59
N THR A 114 0.60 5.45 16.19
CA THR A 114 0.69 3.99 16.31
C THR A 114 0.65 3.40 14.91
N LEU A 115 1.69 2.68 14.54
CA LEU A 115 1.75 1.92 13.29
C LEU A 115 1.12 0.55 13.53
N GLU A 116 0.30 0.10 12.60
CA GLU A 116 -0.34 -1.21 12.65
C GLU A 116 0.28 -2.12 11.59
N PHE A 117 0.62 -3.32 11.99
CA PHE A 117 1.20 -4.35 11.15
C PHE A 117 0.42 -5.66 11.30
N GLY A 118 0.36 -6.46 10.25
CA GLY A 118 -0.34 -7.72 10.30
C GLY A 118 -0.44 -8.44 8.96
N SER A 119 -1.36 -9.39 8.87
CA SER A 119 -1.55 -10.20 7.67
C SER A 119 -3.05 -10.34 7.37
N GLY A 120 -3.41 -10.33 6.08
CA GLY A 120 -4.81 -10.44 5.64
C GLY A 120 -5.72 -9.36 6.22
N GLY A 121 -5.22 -8.14 6.44
CA GLY A 121 -5.97 -7.04 7.07
C GLY A 121 -6.14 -7.17 8.59
N LYS A 122 -5.66 -8.25 9.21
CA LYS A 122 -5.74 -8.46 10.67
C LYS A 122 -4.50 -7.91 11.35
N VAL A 123 -4.69 -7.00 12.30
CA VAL A 123 -3.59 -6.43 13.09
C VAL A 123 -3.02 -7.51 14.02
N LEU A 124 -1.72 -7.76 13.90
CA LEU A 124 -0.97 -8.71 14.71
C LEU A 124 0.06 -8.02 15.61
N HIS A 125 0.54 -6.84 15.20
CA HIS A 125 1.53 -6.06 15.93
C HIS A 125 1.26 -4.56 15.79
N THR A 126 1.59 -3.81 16.82
CA THR A 126 1.51 -2.35 16.81
C THR A 126 2.80 -1.76 17.36
N GLU A 127 3.26 -0.67 16.72
CA GLU A 127 4.46 0.07 17.13
C GLU A 127 4.08 1.51 17.42
N LYS A 128 4.33 1.97 18.65
CA LYS A 128 4.05 3.36 19.05
C LYS A 128 5.29 4.21 18.85
N ILE A 129 5.16 5.27 18.05
CA ILE A 129 6.26 6.21 17.72
C ILE A 129 5.90 7.60 18.23
N THR A 130 6.82 8.19 18.98
CA THR A 130 6.72 9.60 19.37
C THR A 130 7.61 10.44 18.44
N LEU A 131 6.98 11.37 17.76
CA LEU A 131 7.65 12.32 16.88
C LEU A 131 7.92 13.62 17.64
N ASP A 132 9.15 14.09 17.63
CA ASP A 132 9.56 15.39 18.17
C ASP A 132 10.33 16.15 17.09
N ARG A 133 9.77 17.30 16.69
CA ARG A 133 10.36 18.13 15.63
C ARG A 133 11.73 18.67 16.00
N LYS A 134 11.99 18.96 17.28
CA LYS A 134 13.27 19.50 17.73
C LYS A 134 14.35 18.42 17.83
N ALA A 135 13.97 17.25 18.34
CA ALA A 135 14.92 16.17 18.57
C ALA A 135 15.36 15.47 17.27
N HIS A 136 14.51 15.45 16.24
CA HIS A 136 14.71 14.65 15.04
C HIS A 136 14.72 15.47 13.74
N SER A 137 14.88 16.80 13.79
CA SER A 137 14.94 17.60 12.58
C SER A 137 16.32 17.50 11.92
N SER A 138 16.35 17.20 10.63
CA SER A 138 17.51 17.40 9.78
C SER A 138 17.17 18.36 8.65
N ASP A 139 18.06 19.28 8.34
CA ASP A 139 17.83 20.31 7.29
C ASP A 139 18.24 19.83 5.88
N SER A 140 18.50 18.52 5.72
CA SER A 140 18.98 17.95 4.45
C SER A 140 17.94 17.94 3.31
N GLY A 141 16.67 18.26 3.60
CA GLY A 141 15.55 18.16 2.64
C GLY A 141 15.18 16.73 2.26
N LEU A 142 15.89 15.72 2.80
CA LEU A 142 15.68 14.31 2.49
C LEU A 142 14.25 13.85 2.82
N ALA A 143 13.73 14.25 3.98
CA ALA A 143 12.38 13.88 4.40
C ALA A 143 11.31 14.39 3.41
N ARG A 144 11.46 15.63 2.91
CA ARG A 144 10.55 16.21 1.90
C ARG A 144 10.62 15.44 0.59
N ARG A 145 11.84 15.07 0.16
CA ARG A 145 12.04 14.29 -1.08
C ARG A 145 11.38 12.92 -0.96
N ILE A 146 11.59 12.21 0.13
CA ILE A 146 10.97 10.89 0.38
C ILE A 146 9.44 11.00 0.40
N TRP A 147 8.90 12.01 1.08
CA TRP A 147 7.47 12.26 1.10
C TRP A 147 6.90 12.50 -0.30
N ALA A 148 7.53 13.40 -1.09
CA ALA A 148 7.11 13.69 -2.45
C ALA A 148 7.17 12.45 -3.36
N GLN A 149 8.25 11.67 -3.29
CA GLN A 149 8.38 10.42 -4.05
C GLN A 149 7.29 9.42 -3.70
N LYS A 150 6.97 9.27 -2.41
CA LYS A 150 5.90 8.37 -1.97
C LYS A 150 4.52 8.86 -2.38
N LYS A 151 4.27 10.17 -2.33
CA LYS A 151 3.03 10.77 -2.82
C LYS A 151 2.86 10.50 -4.31
N ILE A 152 3.87 10.80 -5.12
CA ILE A 152 3.85 10.54 -6.57
C ILE A 152 3.59 9.05 -6.85
N ALA A 153 4.33 8.15 -6.21
CA ALA A 153 4.15 6.72 -6.42
C ALA A 153 2.72 6.24 -6.08
N GLU A 154 2.07 6.85 -5.08
CA GLU A 154 0.68 6.50 -4.76
C GLU A 154 -0.34 7.13 -5.72
N LEU A 155 -0.07 8.34 -6.22
CA LEU A 155 -0.90 8.97 -7.25
C LEU A 155 -0.85 8.19 -8.57
N GLU A 156 0.33 7.72 -8.96
CA GLU A 156 0.52 6.87 -10.16
C GLU A 156 -0.21 5.53 -10.08
N LEU A 157 -0.51 5.02 -8.89
CA LEU A 157 -1.34 3.83 -8.74
C LEU A 157 -2.82 4.08 -9.09
N ARG A 158 -3.28 5.33 -9.10
CA ARG A 158 -4.67 5.75 -9.37
C ARG A 158 -4.73 6.90 -10.38
N PRO A 159 -4.21 6.74 -11.59
CA PRO A 159 -4.09 7.86 -12.53
C PRO A 159 -5.44 8.55 -12.79
N ASN A 160 -6.52 7.79 -12.95
CA ASN A 160 -7.84 8.34 -13.30
C ASN A 160 -8.52 9.15 -12.19
N LYS A 161 -8.02 9.13 -10.96
CA LYS A 161 -8.62 9.85 -9.83
C LYS A 161 -7.92 11.17 -9.52
N TYR A 162 -6.68 11.34 -9.98
CA TYR A 162 -5.80 12.44 -9.59
C TYR A 162 -5.10 13.09 -10.79
N GLU A 163 -5.73 13.04 -11.97
CA GLU A 163 -5.19 13.67 -13.19
C GLU A 163 -4.88 15.16 -13.00
N ASP A 164 -5.67 15.85 -12.16
CA ASP A 164 -5.49 17.28 -11.87
C ASP A 164 -4.38 17.56 -10.82
N GLU A 165 -3.83 16.52 -10.16
CA GLU A 165 -2.80 16.67 -9.12
C GLU A 165 -1.38 16.32 -9.61
N ILE A 166 -1.25 15.76 -10.82
CA ILE A 166 0.01 15.37 -11.46
C ILE A 166 0.40 16.44 -12.47
#